data_0b51f824360029b62b665ee5ad99b8cc
#
_entry.id   0b51f824360029b62b665ee5ad99b8cc
#
_cell.length_a   1.000
_cell.length_b   1.000
_cell.length_c   1.000
_cell.angle_alpha   90.00
_cell.angle_beta   90.00
_cell.angle_gamma   90.00
#
_symmetry.space_group_name_H-M   'P 1'
#
loop_
_entity.id
_entity.type
_entity.pdbx_description
1 polymer ?
#
loop_
_entity_poly.entity_id
_entity_poly.type
_entity_poly.pdbx_seq_one_letter_code
_entity_poly.pdbx_strand_id
1 'polypeptide(L)'
;RRQVAELFIVRASGFNLDSQRLYPNLEESNSSLKRLLEEGVGGVIFLGGTVKELEIRCNVLKKWSGKPLLLCADIEEGVGQRFYGGTKFIPPMGIAQIYKKDHNLAISIAEKIGYFTGKEAKNIGLNWLLAPVCDINNNSNNPVINLRAWGEEPEIVKSLTCAFQRGVSRSKMLTCAK
;
A
#
# COMPACT_ATOMS: atom_id res chain seq x y z
N ARG A 1 12.21 -26.22 -1.23
CA ARG A 1 12.51 -25.01 -0.40
C ARG A 1 12.22 -23.71 -1.17
N ARG A 2 12.70 -23.53 -2.42
CA ARG A 2 12.47 -22.31 -3.21
C ARG A 2 10.99 -21.99 -3.44
N GLN A 3 10.17 -22.98 -3.80
CA GLN A 3 8.72 -22.79 -4.00
C GLN A 3 7.99 -22.31 -2.74
N VAL A 4 8.43 -22.75 -1.56
CA VAL A 4 7.89 -22.27 -0.28
C VAL A 4 8.34 -20.84 0.00
N ALA A 5 9.60 -20.49 -0.30
CA ALA A 5 10.11 -19.13 -0.10
C ALA A 5 9.33 -18.10 -0.92
N GLU A 6 8.83 -18.45 -2.11
CA GLU A 6 8.02 -17.58 -2.95
C GLU A 6 6.70 -17.12 -2.32
N LEU A 7 6.20 -17.85 -1.31
CA LEU A 7 4.98 -17.49 -0.58
C LEU A 7 5.23 -16.45 0.53
N PHE A 8 6.48 -16.11 0.81
CA PHE A 8 6.82 -15.17 1.86
C PHE A 8 7.09 -13.77 1.31
N ILE A 9 6.64 -12.77 2.09
CA ILE A 9 6.94 -11.35 1.92
C ILE A 9 7.70 -10.89 3.15
N VAL A 10 8.87 -10.27 2.94
CA VAL A 10 9.72 -9.77 4.02
C VAL A 10 9.61 -8.26 4.15
N ARG A 11 9.85 -7.75 5.35
CA ARG A 11 9.76 -6.31 5.64
C ARG A 11 11.08 -5.62 5.37
N ALA A 12 11.01 -4.48 4.70
CA ALA A 12 12.18 -3.66 4.42
C ALA A 12 11.88 -2.17 4.53
N SER A 13 12.95 -1.39 4.72
CA SER A 13 12.91 0.06 4.58
C SER A 13 12.86 0.47 3.11
N GLY A 14 12.14 1.54 2.81
CA GLY A 14 12.23 2.24 1.52
C GLY A 14 13.47 3.15 1.41
N PHE A 15 14.18 3.38 2.51
CA PHE A 15 15.49 4.04 2.49
C PHE A 15 16.58 3.11 2.00
N ASN A 16 17.65 3.68 1.42
CA ASN A 16 18.74 2.90 0.83
C ASN A 16 19.79 2.44 1.84
N LEU A 17 19.98 3.18 2.93
CA LEU A 17 20.99 2.88 3.93
C LEU A 17 20.37 2.22 5.17
N ASP A 18 21.05 1.23 5.74
CA ASP A 18 20.60 0.54 6.95
C ASP A 18 20.47 1.47 8.16
N SER A 19 21.28 2.53 8.23
CA SER A 19 21.22 3.55 9.28
C SER A 19 19.95 4.42 9.22
N GLN A 20 19.23 4.43 8.11
CA GLN A 20 18.01 5.20 7.89
C GLN A 20 16.74 4.41 8.20
N ARG A 21 16.83 3.12 8.55
CA ARG A 21 15.66 2.28 8.87
C ARG A 21 14.85 2.91 10.00
N LEU A 22 13.54 3.07 9.78
CA LEU A 22 12.62 3.60 10.80
C LEU A 22 12.31 2.57 11.88
N TYR A 23 12.32 1.29 11.51
CA TYR A 23 11.98 0.17 12.38
C TYR A 23 13.05 -0.93 12.31
N PRO A 24 14.29 -0.68 12.80
CA PRO A 24 15.43 -1.59 12.60
C PRO A 24 15.22 -3.00 13.18
N ASN A 25 14.32 -3.15 14.16
CA ASN A 25 13.95 -4.45 14.72
C ASN A 25 12.88 -5.21 13.89
N LEU A 26 12.26 -4.55 12.93
CA LEU A 26 11.21 -5.12 12.08
C LEU A 26 11.63 -5.24 10.62
N GLU A 27 12.55 -4.39 10.18
CA GLU A 27 13.01 -4.27 8.80
C GLU A 27 14.33 -5.03 8.63
N GLU A 28 14.39 -5.84 7.58
CA GLU A 28 15.63 -6.55 7.23
C GLU A 28 16.76 -5.57 6.90
N SER A 29 17.98 -5.93 7.30
CA SER A 29 19.19 -5.22 6.85
C SER A 29 19.43 -5.48 5.36
N ASN A 30 20.23 -4.66 4.71
CA ASN A 30 20.57 -4.83 3.30
C ASN A 30 21.20 -6.19 2.99
N SER A 31 22.09 -6.66 3.86
CA SER A 31 22.74 -7.96 3.71
C SER A 31 21.75 -9.14 3.88
N SER A 32 20.88 -9.07 4.89
CA SER A 32 19.85 -10.07 5.12
C SER A 32 18.84 -10.09 3.97
N LEU A 33 18.36 -8.93 3.55
CA LEU A 33 17.38 -8.79 2.47
C LEU A 33 17.92 -9.34 1.15
N LYS A 34 19.19 -9.04 0.81
CA LYS A 34 19.84 -9.57 -0.40
C LYS A 34 19.86 -11.10 -0.36
N ARG A 35 20.31 -11.70 0.73
CA ARG A 35 20.33 -13.16 0.92
C ARG A 35 18.93 -13.78 0.75
N LEU A 36 17.91 -13.22 1.42
CA LEU A 36 16.53 -13.72 1.34
C LEU A 36 15.96 -13.66 -0.08
N LEU A 37 16.28 -12.60 -0.85
CA LEU A 37 15.87 -12.49 -2.25
C LEU A 37 16.58 -13.51 -3.13
N GLU A 38 17.88 -13.78 -2.91
CA GLU A 38 18.66 -14.83 -3.61
C GLU A 38 18.12 -16.23 -3.26
N GLU A 39 17.65 -16.46 -2.03
CA GLU A 39 16.98 -17.67 -1.58
C GLU A 39 15.58 -17.88 -2.18
N GLY A 40 14.99 -16.81 -2.76
CA GLY A 40 13.77 -16.92 -3.56
C GLY A 40 12.50 -16.38 -2.90
N VAL A 41 12.59 -15.50 -1.91
CA VAL A 41 11.43 -14.79 -1.33
C VAL A 41 10.59 -14.11 -2.42
N GLY A 42 9.26 -14.19 -2.31
CA GLY A 42 8.32 -13.75 -3.33
C GLY A 42 8.03 -12.25 -3.34
N GLY A 43 8.29 -11.54 -2.25
CA GLY A 43 8.01 -10.11 -2.19
C GLY A 43 8.62 -9.38 -1.02
N VAL A 44 8.47 -8.06 -1.09
CA VAL A 44 8.93 -7.12 -0.05
C VAL A 44 7.82 -6.13 0.27
N ILE A 45 7.54 -5.94 1.56
CA ILE A 45 6.69 -4.87 2.07
C ILE A 45 7.56 -3.75 2.63
N PHE A 46 7.29 -2.52 2.20
CA PHE A 46 7.99 -1.34 2.68
C PHE A 46 7.20 -0.66 3.80
N LEU A 47 7.88 -0.34 4.90
CA LEU A 47 7.27 0.29 6.07
C LEU A 47 7.38 1.82 6.07
N GLY A 48 8.24 2.40 5.25
CA GLY A 48 8.42 3.84 5.09
C GLY A 48 9.63 4.19 4.25
N GLY A 49 9.84 5.48 3.98
CA GLY A 49 10.95 5.98 3.17
C GLY A 49 10.62 7.32 2.50
N THR A 50 11.38 7.67 1.49
CA THR A 50 11.08 8.79 0.57
C THR A 50 10.73 8.24 -0.81
N VAL A 51 9.89 8.95 -1.55
CA VAL A 51 9.53 8.58 -2.95
C VAL A 51 10.78 8.38 -3.80
N LYS A 52 11.74 9.31 -3.68
CA LYS A 52 12.97 9.30 -4.48
C LYS A 52 13.86 8.08 -4.18
N GLU A 53 14.02 7.74 -2.91
CA GLU A 53 14.86 6.59 -2.51
C GLU A 53 14.16 5.26 -2.81
N LEU A 54 12.83 5.20 -2.63
CA LEU A 54 12.05 4.00 -2.90
C LEU A 54 12.15 3.58 -4.37
N GLU A 55 12.14 4.52 -5.31
CA GLU A 55 12.32 4.22 -6.74
C GLU A 55 13.65 3.52 -7.00
N ILE A 56 14.74 4.05 -6.44
CA ILE A 56 16.07 3.44 -6.53
C ILE A 56 16.06 2.06 -5.86
N ARG A 57 15.48 1.98 -4.68
CA ARG A 57 15.39 0.77 -3.87
C ARG A 57 14.67 -0.36 -4.63
N CYS A 58 13.51 -0.09 -5.19
CA CYS A 58 12.74 -1.06 -5.97
C CYS A 58 13.57 -1.64 -7.12
N ASN A 59 14.35 -0.81 -7.81
CA ASN A 59 15.19 -1.26 -8.91
C ASN A 59 16.38 -2.14 -8.42
N VAL A 60 16.96 -1.82 -7.28
CA VAL A 60 18.02 -2.62 -6.65
C VAL A 60 17.48 -3.99 -6.24
N LEU A 61 16.33 -4.04 -5.56
CA LEU A 61 15.73 -5.31 -5.09
C LEU A 61 15.34 -6.23 -6.25
N LYS A 62 14.79 -5.67 -7.34
CA LYS A 62 14.50 -6.44 -8.56
C LYS A 62 15.76 -7.08 -9.15
N LYS A 63 16.89 -6.36 -9.13
CA LYS A 63 18.19 -6.91 -9.59
C LYS A 63 18.70 -8.02 -8.67
N TRP A 64 18.58 -7.86 -7.34
CA TRP A 64 19.02 -8.90 -6.39
C TRP A 64 18.15 -10.17 -6.49
N SER A 65 16.83 -10.02 -6.70
CA SER A 65 15.93 -11.16 -6.85
C SER A 65 16.17 -11.97 -8.13
N GLY A 66 16.54 -11.32 -9.23
CA GLY A 66 16.71 -11.95 -10.55
C GLY A 66 15.41 -12.52 -11.14
N LYS A 67 14.27 -12.31 -10.49
CA LYS A 67 12.93 -12.79 -10.89
C LYS A 67 11.86 -11.75 -10.60
N PRO A 68 10.63 -11.90 -11.14
CA PRO A 68 9.50 -11.05 -10.76
C PRO A 68 9.30 -11.04 -9.24
N LEU A 69 9.12 -9.84 -8.67
CA LEU A 69 9.04 -9.61 -7.24
C LEU A 69 7.79 -8.79 -6.93
N LEU A 70 7.01 -9.21 -5.91
CA LEU A 70 5.94 -8.39 -5.36
C LEU A 70 6.54 -7.31 -4.46
N LEU A 71 6.26 -6.06 -4.78
CA LEU A 71 6.69 -4.90 -4.02
C LEU A 71 5.46 -4.14 -3.54
N CYS A 72 5.21 -4.14 -2.24
CA CYS A 72 3.97 -3.62 -1.66
C CYS A 72 4.20 -2.68 -0.48
N ALA A 73 3.16 -1.95 -0.15
CA ALA A 73 3.07 -1.13 1.07
C ALA A 73 1.60 -0.92 1.45
N ASP A 74 1.36 -0.60 2.74
CA ASP A 74 0.07 -0.13 3.23
C ASP A 74 -0.15 1.33 2.79
N ILE A 75 -0.77 1.51 1.65
CA ILE A 75 -1.08 2.84 1.08
C ILE A 75 -2.60 2.98 0.96
N GLU A 76 -3.22 3.47 2.03
CA GLU A 76 -4.67 3.59 2.20
C GLU A 76 -5.16 5.01 1.84
N GLU A 77 -4.32 6.02 2.05
CA GLU A 77 -4.61 7.45 1.91
C GLU A 77 -3.67 8.14 0.88
N GLY A 78 -3.19 7.40 -0.11
CA GLY A 78 -2.18 7.88 -1.06
C GLY A 78 -0.75 7.59 -0.63
N VAL A 79 0.19 7.72 -1.56
CA VAL A 79 1.62 7.36 -1.37
C VAL A 79 2.25 8.12 -0.21
N GLY A 80 1.84 9.37 0.00
CA GLY A 80 2.34 10.22 1.09
C GLY A 80 1.99 9.75 2.50
N GLN A 81 1.12 8.74 2.65
CA GLN A 81 0.88 8.10 3.94
C GLN A 81 2.13 7.39 4.47
N ARG A 82 2.93 6.80 3.59
CA ARG A 82 4.12 5.99 3.95
C ARG A 82 5.43 6.58 3.46
N PHE A 83 5.40 7.36 2.39
CA PHE A 83 6.63 7.82 1.73
C PHE A 83 6.64 9.34 1.62
N TYR A 84 7.64 9.97 2.23
CA TYR A 84 7.84 11.42 2.16
C TYR A 84 7.98 11.88 0.71
N GLY A 85 7.30 12.96 0.37
CA GLY A 85 7.24 13.49 -0.99
C GLY A 85 6.15 12.91 -1.87
N GLY A 86 5.37 11.92 -1.38
CA GLY A 86 4.19 11.40 -2.07
C GLY A 86 2.92 12.19 -1.79
N THR A 87 1.92 12.01 -2.64
CA THR A 87 0.58 12.59 -2.48
C THR A 87 -0.17 11.93 -1.33
N LYS A 88 -0.78 12.73 -0.46
CA LYS A 88 -1.68 12.27 0.59
C LYS A 88 -3.07 12.79 0.34
N PHE A 89 -4.07 11.92 0.45
CA PHE A 89 -5.49 12.23 0.35
C PHE A 89 -6.15 12.31 1.72
N ILE A 90 -7.39 12.78 1.75
CA ILE A 90 -8.21 12.75 2.97
C ILE A 90 -8.47 11.30 3.38
N PRO A 91 -8.65 11.03 4.69
CA PRO A 91 -8.98 9.69 5.16
C PRO A 91 -10.27 9.14 4.55
N PRO A 92 -10.37 7.81 4.35
CA PRO A 92 -11.55 7.16 3.75
C PRO A 92 -12.88 7.53 4.40
N MET A 93 -12.93 7.65 5.73
CA MET A 93 -14.14 8.07 6.43
C MET A 93 -14.66 9.45 5.98
N GLY A 94 -13.75 10.35 5.56
CA GLY A 94 -14.15 11.64 4.98
C GLY A 94 -14.94 11.49 3.67
N ILE A 95 -14.59 10.50 2.85
CA ILE A 95 -15.32 10.17 1.62
C ILE A 95 -16.71 9.57 1.97
N ALA A 96 -16.78 8.76 3.03
CA ALA A 96 -18.06 8.23 3.52
C ALA A 96 -19.02 9.33 3.94
N GLN A 97 -18.54 10.44 4.50
CA GLN A 97 -19.41 11.58 4.83
C GLN A 97 -19.93 12.29 3.57
N ILE A 98 -19.14 12.33 2.49
CA ILE A 98 -19.62 12.82 1.18
C ILE A 98 -20.71 11.87 0.65
N TYR A 99 -20.52 10.55 0.78
CA TYR A 99 -21.49 9.54 0.33
C TYR A 99 -22.88 9.75 0.92
N LYS A 100 -22.96 10.13 2.20
CA LYS A 100 -24.23 10.43 2.87
C LYS A 100 -24.99 11.61 2.23
N LYS A 101 -24.31 12.48 1.48
CA LYS A 101 -24.90 13.65 0.80
C LYS A 101 -25.05 13.44 -0.70
N ASP A 102 -24.06 12.85 -1.34
CA ASP A 102 -24.00 12.59 -2.78
C ASP A 102 -23.23 11.29 -3.06
N HIS A 103 -23.97 10.24 -3.30
CA HIS A 103 -23.42 8.91 -3.57
C HIS A 103 -22.50 8.89 -4.82
N ASN A 104 -22.96 9.54 -5.90
CA ASN A 104 -22.25 9.52 -7.18
C ASN A 104 -20.94 10.28 -7.10
N LEU A 105 -20.94 11.43 -6.43
CA LEU A 105 -19.74 12.21 -6.19
C LEU A 105 -18.72 11.43 -5.37
N ALA A 106 -19.14 10.80 -4.26
CA ALA A 106 -18.26 10.02 -3.39
C ALA A 106 -17.63 8.83 -4.12
N ILE A 107 -18.42 8.08 -4.91
CA ILE A 107 -17.95 6.97 -5.74
C ILE A 107 -16.92 7.47 -6.75
N SER A 108 -17.20 8.59 -7.44
CA SER A 108 -16.25 9.18 -8.40
C SER A 108 -14.95 9.61 -7.73
N ILE A 109 -15.01 10.20 -6.54
CA ILE A 109 -13.83 10.60 -5.75
C ILE A 109 -13.03 9.37 -5.34
N ALA A 110 -13.68 8.33 -4.78
CA ALA A 110 -13.00 7.11 -4.35
C ALA A 110 -12.27 6.44 -5.53
N GLU A 111 -12.89 6.36 -6.71
CA GLU A 111 -12.26 5.81 -7.91
C GLU A 111 -11.07 6.65 -8.38
N LYS A 112 -11.18 7.99 -8.37
CA LYS A 112 -10.06 8.88 -8.71
C LYS A 112 -8.91 8.75 -7.73
N ILE A 113 -9.18 8.70 -6.42
CA ILE A 113 -8.16 8.48 -5.38
C ILE A 113 -7.44 7.16 -5.65
N GLY A 114 -8.18 6.07 -5.89
CA GLY A 114 -7.58 4.78 -6.24
C GLY A 114 -6.68 4.85 -7.47
N TYR A 115 -7.15 5.51 -8.53
CA TYR A 115 -6.39 5.65 -9.77
C TYR A 115 -5.08 6.43 -9.58
N PHE A 116 -5.14 7.60 -8.93
CA PHE A 116 -3.95 8.43 -8.73
C PHE A 116 -2.97 7.80 -7.75
N THR A 117 -3.47 7.17 -6.67
CA THR A 117 -2.64 6.39 -5.73
C THR A 117 -1.90 5.27 -6.46
N GLY A 118 -2.63 4.47 -7.25
CA GLY A 118 -2.02 3.38 -7.98
C GLY A 118 -1.04 3.85 -9.05
N LYS A 119 -1.35 4.94 -9.77
CA LYS A 119 -0.45 5.52 -10.78
C LYS A 119 0.85 6.02 -10.15
N GLU A 120 0.77 6.75 -9.03
CA GLU A 120 1.94 7.26 -8.31
C GLU A 120 2.77 6.11 -7.72
N ALA A 121 2.14 5.14 -7.05
CA ALA A 121 2.80 3.98 -6.49
C ALA A 121 3.52 3.14 -7.56
N LYS A 122 2.91 2.98 -8.74
CA LYS A 122 3.52 2.28 -9.87
C LYS A 122 4.77 3.02 -10.38
N ASN A 123 4.71 4.34 -10.48
CA ASN A 123 5.82 5.14 -10.97
C ASN A 123 7.06 5.03 -10.07
N ILE A 124 6.88 4.84 -8.77
CA ILE A 124 7.97 4.62 -7.81
C ILE A 124 8.40 3.15 -7.67
N GLY A 125 7.84 2.27 -8.51
CA GLY A 125 8.29 0.89 -8.65
C GLY A 125 7.52 -0.16 -7.88
N LEU A 126 6.48 0.22 -7.10
CA LEU A 126 5.55 -0.72 -6.47
C LEU A 126 4.65 -1.39 -7.51
N ASN A 127 4.11 -2.55 -7.18
CA ASN A 127 3.15 -3.26 -8.02
C ASN A 127 1.95 -3.80 -7.25
N TRP A 128 1.91 -3.62 -5.92
CA TRP A 128 0.81 -4.09 -5.09
C TRP A 128 0.54 -3.12 -3.93
N LEU A 129 -0.73 -2.72 -3.75
CA LEU A 129 -1.20 -1.92 -2.63
C LEU A 129 -1.94 -2.82 -1.64
N LEU A 130 -1.56 -2.78 -0.37
CA LEU A 130 -2.29 -3.42 0.72
C LEU A 130 -3.41 -2.48 1.18
N ALA A 131 -4.37 -2.30 0.32
CA ALA A 131 -5.53 -1.43 0.44
C ALA A 131 -6.61 -1.90 -0.57
N PRO A 132 -7.91 -1.59 -0.35
CA PRO A 132 -8.48 -0.77 0.72
C PRO A 132 -8.69 -1.53 2.03
N VAL A 133 -8.87 -0.78 3.13
CA VAL A 133 -9.44 -1.30 4.38
C VAL A 133 -10.93 -1.55 4.16
N CYS A 134 -11.40 -2.76 4.42
CA CYS A 134 -12.81 -3.16 4.23
C CYS A 134 -13.56 -3.34 5.54
N ASP A 135 -12.94 -2.99 6.66
CA ASP A 135 -13.60 -2.97 7.96
C ASP A 135 -14.74 -1.96 8.00
N ILE A 136 -15.82 -2.35 8.66
CA ILE A 136 -16.94 -1.47 8.97
C ILE A 136 -16.65 -0.83 10.33
N ASN A 137 -16.68 0.51 10.41
CA ASN A 137 -16.45 1.23 11.67
C ASN A 137 -17.69 1.16 12.57
N ASN A 138 -17.97 -0.01 13.13
CA ASN A 138 -19.13 -0.28 13.99
C ASN A 138 -18.82 -0.20 15.50
N ASN A 139 -17.60 0.17 15.87
CA ASN A 139 -17.15 0.32 17.26
C ASN A 139 -16.37 1.63 17.42
N SER A 140 -17.01 2.65 17.97
CA SER A 140 -16.41 3.97 18.21
C SER A 140 -15.21 3.95 19.17
N ASN A 141 -15.09 2.91 19.99
CA ASN A 141 -13.98 2.74 20.93
C ASN A 141 -12.75 2.06 20.30
N ASN A 142 -12.83 1.61 19.03
CA ASN A 142 -11.71 1.03 18.33
C ASN A 142 -10.83 2.12 17.69
N PRO A 143 -9.67 2.44 18.26
CA PRO A 143 -8.80 3.50 17.73
C PRO A 143 -8.05 3.07 16.46
N VAL A 144 -8.02 1.78 16.14
CA VAL A 144 -7.19 1.23 15.06
C VAL A 144 -7.86 1.40 13.69
N ILE A 145 -9.16 1.15 13.59
CA ILE A 145 -9.89 1.25 12.31
C ILE A 145 -10.32 2.70 12.07
N ASN A 146 -11.22 3.23 12.89
CA ASN A 146 -11.63 4.64 12.92
C ASN A 146 -11.67 5.30 11.52
N LEU A 147 -10.86 6.33 11.27
CA LEU A 147 -10.83 7.10 10.02
C LEU A 147 -10.38 6.30 8.78
N ARG A 148 -9.75 5.14 8.98
CA ARG A 148 -9.30 4.25 7.90
C ARG A 148 -10.46 3.50 7.22
N ALA A 149 -11.61 3.34 7.91
CA ALA A 149 -12.79 2.72 7.33
C ALA A 149 -13.45 3.62 6.28
N TRP A 150 -14.02 2.99 5.25
CA TRP A 150 -14.80 3.66 4.21
C TRP A 150 -16.27 3.87 4.60
N GLY A 151 -16.62 3.66 5.88
CA GLY A 151 -17.95 3.89 6.40
C GLY A 151 -18.28 3.08 7.64
N GLU A 152 -19.51 3.31 8.12
CA GLU A 152 -20.10 2.67 9.30
C GLU A 152 -21.19 1.64 8.90
N GLU A 153 -21.50 1.56 7.61
CA GLU A 153 -22.52 0.68 7.04
C GLU A 153 -21.92 -0.21 5.93
N PRO A 154 -22.30 -1.50 5.87
CA PRO A 154 -21.76 -2.44 4.90
C PRO A 154 -21.88 -1.98 3.45
N GLU A 155 -23.02 -1.41 3.04
CA GLU A 155 -23.24 -0.97 1.66
C GLU A 155 -22.40 0.25 1.27
N ILE A 156 -22.12 1.16 2.21
CA ILE A 156 -21.23 2.30 1.99
C ILE A 156 -19.79 1.79 1.80
N VAL A 157 -19.32 0.95 2.73
CA VAL A 157 -17.97 0.35 2.66
C VAL A 157 -17.78 -0.40 1.34
N LYS A 158 -18.72 -1.27 0.96
CA LYS A 158 -18.70 -2.02 -0.29
C LYS A 158 -18.63 -1.09 -1.50
N SER A 159 -19.51 -0.09 -1.57
CA SER A 159 -19.59 0.82 -2.72
C SER A 159 -18.28 1.59 -2.93
N LEU A 160 -17.73 2.15 -1.85
CA LEU A 160 -16.53 2.98 -1.91
C LEU A 160 -15.24 2.16 -2.08
N THR A 161 -15.11 1.00 -1.41
CA THR A 161 -13.94 0.13 -1.57
C THR A 161 -13.88 -0.47 -2.96
N CYS A 162 -15.02 -0.89 -3.54
CA CYS A 162 -15.07 -1.34 -4.93
C CYS A 162 -14.70 -0.21 -5.92
N ALA A 163 -15.12 1.03 -5.65
CA ALA A 163 -14.74 2.18 -6.48
C ALA A 163 -13.23 2.44 -6.41
N PHE A 164 -12.66 2.45 -5.19
CA PHE A 164 -11.21 2.59 -5.01
C PHE A 164 -10.44 1.48 -5.76
N GLN A 165 -10.85 0.21 -5.61
CA GLN A 165 -10.23 -0.91 -6.30
C GLN A 165 -10.30 -0.78 -7.83
N ARG A 166 -11.44 -0.36 -8.38
CA ARG A 166 -11.55 -0.07 -9.83
C ARG A 166 -10.54 0.98 -10.26
N GLY A 167 -10.39 2.05 -9.49
CA GLY A 167 -9.41 3.09 -9.74
C GLY A 167 -7.97 2.54 -9.77
N VAL A 168 -7.59 1.79 -8.76
CA VAL A 168 -6.25 1.16 -8.68
C VAL A 168 -6.03 0.20 -9.85
N SER A 169 -7.01 -0.64 -10.18
CA SER A 169 -6.92 -1.60 -11.30
C SER A 169 -6.69 -0.91 -12.65
N ARG A 170 -7.29 0.27 -12.87
CA ARG A 170 -7.03 1.10 -14.08
C ARG A 170 -5.57 1.55 -14.18
N SER A 171 -4.84 1.66 -13.08
CA SER A 171 -3.40 1.94 -13.08
C SER A 171 -2.55 0.68 -13.30
N LYS A 172 -3.16 -0.51 -13.44
CA LYS A 172 -2.52 -1.83 -13.56
C LYS A 172 -1.67 -2.17 -12.32
N MET A 173 -2.22 -1.91 -11.15
CA MET A 173 -1.68 -2.29 -9.84
C MET A 173 -2.55 -3.38 -9.22
N LEU A 174 -1.94 -4.25 -8.41
CA LEU A 174 -2.66 -5.18 -7.55
C LEU A 174 -3.20 -4.46 -6.32
N THR A 175 -4.32 -4.95 -5.79
CA THR A 175 -4.92 -4.51 -4.52
C THR A 175 -5.08 -5.69 -3.58
N CYS A 176 -5.29 -5.40 -2.29
CA CYS A 176 -5.64 -6.36 -1.28
C CYS A 176 -6.73 -5.75 -0.38
N ALA A 177 -7.95 -6.23 -0.49
CA ALA A 177 -9.00 -5.95 0.47
C ALA A 177 -8.63 -6.54 1.83
N LYS A 178 -8.63 -5.75 2.89
CA LYS A 178 -8.19 -6.16 4.23
C LYS A 178 -9.08 -5.56 5.33
#